data_1914299d96aebedc6e191900fdc4717c
#
_entry.id   1914299d96aebedc6e191900fdc4717c
#
_cell.length_a   1.000
_cell.length_b   1.000
_cell.length_c   1.000
_cell.angle_alpha   90.00
_cell.angle_beta   90.00
_cell.angle_gamma   90.00
#
_symmetry.space_group_name_H-M   'P 1'
#
loop_
_entity.id
_entity.type
_entity.pdbx_description
1 polymer ?
#
loop_
_entity_poly.entity_id
_entity_poly.type
_entity_poly.pdbx_seq_one_letter_code
_entity_poly.pdbx_strand_id
1 'polypeptide(L)'
;DLIRELKARGLEVTLYPFVFMDCPGYPWRGRVAGVDGAGATAEMAAVFGGATDWGLRRMALHYARIAAEEGADGLLIGSEMRGLTWTRDAAGGFPAVDQFRTLAAECRAVVGPGVALSYAADWSEYFGRQAEGEVLFHLDPLWADPNIDHVSIDWYPPLTDWREGEG
;
A
#
# COMPACT_ATOMS: atom_id res chain seq x y z
N ASP A 1 23.81 1.17 1.73
CA ASP A 1 24.86 1.76 0.87
C ASP A 1 24.31 2.42 -0.39
N LEU A 2 23.40 1.79 -1.14
CA LEU A 2 22.85 2.36 -2.38
C LEU A 2 22.12 3.70 -2.13
N ILE A 3 21.29 3.80 -1.09
CA ILE A 3 20.57 5.03 -0.77
C ILE A 3 21.56 6.17 -0.55
N ARG A 4 22.56 5.98 0.30
CA ARG A 4 23.60 7.00 0.58
C ARG A 4 24.35 7.41 -0.69
N GLU A 5 24.69 6.47 -1.56
CA GLU A 5 25.38 6.75 -2.83
C GLU A 5 24.50 7.61 -3.75
N LEU A 6 23.23 7.31 -3.88
CA LEU A 6 22.27 8.09 -4.66
C LEU A 6 22.07 9.49 -4.08
N LYS A 7 21.94 9.58 -2.75
CA LYS A 7 21.86 10.87 -2.03
C LYS A 7 23.12 11.72 -2.21
N ALA A 8 24.31 11.12 -2.17
CA ALA A 8 25.56 11.82 -2.42
C ALA A 8 25.68 12.39 -3.82
N ARG A 9 24.90 11.85 -4.78
CA ARG A 9 24.77 12.35 -6.16
C ARG A 9 23.68 13.41 -6.32
N GLY A 10 23.01 13.82 -5.25
CA GLY A 10 21.93 14.81 -5.25
C GLY A 10 20.59 14.29 -5.74
N LEU A 11 20.39 12.96 -5.74
CA LEU A 11 19.12 12.35 -6.12
C LEU A 11 18.16 12.26 -4.92
N GLU A 12 16.88 12.42 -5.18
CA GLU A 12 15.82 12.06 -4.24
C GLU A 12 15.57 10.54 -4.31
N VAL A 13 15.41 9.91 -3.16
CA VAL A 13 15.28 8.45 -3.05
C VAL A 13 14.01 8.10 -2.29
N THR A 14 13.09 7.44 -2.97
CA THR A 14 11.89 6.86 -2.35
C THR A 14 12.02 5.34 -2.26
N LEU A 15 11.81 4.78 -1.08
CA LEU A 15 11.75 3.33 -0.89
C LEU A 15 10.36 2.83 -1.28
N TYR A 16 10.34 1.81 -2.12
CA TYR A 16 9.13 1.18 -2.61
C TYR A 16 9.17 -0.35 -2.38
N PRO A 17 9.02 -0.82 -1.13
CA PRO A 17 8.94 -2.25 -0.86
C PRO A 17 7.58 -2.81 -1.27
N PHE A 18 7.58 -3.96 -1.93
CA PHE A 18 6.34 -4.65 -2.28
C PHE A 18 6.47 -6.17 -2.15
N VAL A 19 5.32 -6.84 -2.05
CA VAL A 19 5.22 -8.28 -1.83
C VAL A 19 4.95 -8.99 -3.15
N PHE A 20 5.64 -10.10 -3.40
CA PHE A 20 5.26 -11.07 -4.40
C PHE A 20 4.50 -12.22 -3.76
N MET A 21 3.51 -12.75 -4.46
CA MET A 21 2.79 -13.94 -4.03
C MET A 21 3.53 -15.20 -4.48
N ASP A 22 3.71 -16.15 -3.57
CA ASP A 22 4.09 -17.51 -3.92
C ASP A 22 2.82 -18.32 -4.24
N CYS A 23 2.37 -18.23 -5.49
CA CYS A 23 1.12 -18.86 -5.93
C CYS A 23 1.17 -19.19 -7.43
N PRO A 24 0.37 -20.16 -7.89
CA PRO A 24 0.19 -20.39 -9.32
C PRO A 24 -0.37 -19.17 -10.04
N GLY A 25 0.14 -18.92 -11.25
CA GLY A 25 -0.28 -17.82 -12.10
C GLY A 25 0.50 -16.52 -11.82
N TYR A 26 -0.09 -15.38 -12.14
CA TYR A 26 0.56 -14.09 -12.00
C TYR A 26 0.67 -13.69 -10.51
N PRO A 27 1.89 -13.45 -9.99
CA PRO A 27 2.16 -13.28 -8.55
C PRO A 27 1.82 -11.86 -8.04
N TRP A 28 0.74 -11.29 -8.51
CA TRP A 28 0.35 -9.92 -8.17
C TRP A 28 -0.33 -9.85 -6.80
N ARG A 29 0.20 -9.03 -5.92
CA ARG A 29 -0.27 -8.79 -4.55
C ARG A 29 -1.72 -8.30 -4.45
N GLY A 30 -2.24 -7.63 -5.50
CA GLY A 30 -3.63 -7.20 -5.57
C GLY A 30 -4.66 -8.35 -5.59
N ARG A 31 -4.21 -9.60 -5.74
CA ARG A 31 -5.04 -10.82 -5.63
C ARG A 31 -5.22 -11.30 -4.19
N VAL A 32 -4.41 -10.82 -3.26
CA VAL A 32 -4.59 -11.13 -1.84
C VAL A 32 -5.84 -10.44 -1.35
N ALA A 33 -6.83 -11.20 -0.92
CA ALA A 33 -8.11 -10.68 -0.47
C ALA A 33 -8.58 -11.45 0.76
N GLY A 34 -9.36 -10.80 1.60
CA GLY A 34 -10.15 -11.47 2.64
C GLY A 34 -11.55 -11.79 2.11
N VAL A 35 -12.36 -12.34 3.00
CA VAL A 35 -13.78 -12.60 2.76
C VAL A 35 -14.60 -11.48 3.42
N ASP A 36 -15.49 -10.86 2.65
CA ASP A 36 -16.39 -9.84 3.18
C ASP A 36 -17.25 -10.38 4.34
N GLY A 37 -17.45 -9.59 5.36
CA GLY A 37 -18.33 -9.92 6.48
C GLY A 37 -17.66 -9.93 7.86
N ALA A 38 -18.22 -10.68 8.79
CA ALA A 38 -17.84 -10.64 10.21
C ALA A 38 -16.37 -11.06 10.51
N GLY A 39 -15.75 -11.87 9.65
CA GLY A 39 -14.35 -12.30 9.76
C GLY A 39 -13.32 -11.31 9.26
N ALA A 40 -13.71 -10.36 8.41
CA ALA A 40 -12.80 -9.49 7.66
C ALA A 40 -11.81 -8.73 8.56
N THR A 41 -12.28 -8.16 9.66
CA THR A 41 -11.42 -7.41 10.60
C THR A 41 -10.32 -8.29 11.18
N ALA A 42 -10.64 -9.51 11.58
CA ALA A 42 -9.66 -10.46 12.14
C ALA A 42 -8.66 -10.95 11.07
N GLU A 43 -9.15 -11.21 9.85
CA GLU A 43 -8.29 -11.59 8.72
C GLU A 43 -7.30 -10.49 8.38
N MET A 44 -7.76 -9.23 8.28
CA MET A 44 -6.88 -8.08 8.02
C MET A 44 -5.86 -7.90 9.14
N ALA A 45 -6.29 -8.00 10.40
CA ALA A 45 -5.37 -7.93 11.54
C ALA A 45 -4.28 -9.02 11.46
N ALA A 46 -4.62 -10.22 11.02
CA ALA A 46 -3.67 -11.32 10.85
C ALA A 46 -2.67 -11.06 9.70
N VAL A 47 -3.11 -10.49 8.57
CA VAL A 47 -2.24 -10.14 7.44
C VAL A 47 -1.24 -9.04 7.82
N PHE A 48 -1.68 -8.05 8.56
CA PHE A 48 -0.80 -6.99 9.03
C PHE A 48 0.13 -7.48 10.15
N GLY A 49 -0.36 -8.31 11.05
CA GLY A 49 0.40 -8.85 12.18
C GLY A 49 0.81 -7.78 13.20
N GLY A 50 1.55 -8.18 14.22
CA GLY A 50 2.22 -7.27 15.16
C GLY A 50 3.55 -6.76 14.61
N ALA A 51 4.17 -5.81 15.32
CA ALA A 51 5.46 -5.21 14.91
C ALA A 51 6.63 -6.23 14.85
N THR A 52 6.51 -7.35 15.54
CA THR A 52 7.51 -8.43 15.58
C THR A 52 7.09 -9.69 14.81
N ASP A 53 5.82 -9.79 14.44
CA ASP A 53 5.29 -10.92 13.70
C ASP A 53 5.64 -10.84 12.19
N TRP A 54 5.65 -11.97 11.52
CA TRP A 54 5.74 -11.97 10.07
C TRP A 54 4.44 -11.40 9.47
N GLY A 55 4.51 -10.21 8.86
CA GLY A 55 3.36 -9.53 8.31
C GLY A 55 3.72 -8.17 7.71
N LEU A 56 2.71 -7.49 7.16
CA LEU A 56 2.91 -6.19 6.49
C LEU A 56 3.44 -5.13 7.44
N ARG A 57 2.98 -5.11 8.70
CA ARG A 57 3.43 -4.14 9.71
C ARG A 57 4.93 -4.24 9.96
N ARG A 58 5.43 -5.44 10.21
CA ARG A 58 6.87 -5.66 10.44
C ARG A 58 7.69 -5.26 9.22
N MET A 59 7.23 -5.61 8.03
CA MET A 59 7.91 -5.25 6.78
C MET A 59 8.00 -3.72 6.62
N ALA A 60 6.88 -3.02 6.72
CA ALA A 60 6.87 -1.57 6.55
C ALA A 60 7.71 -0.85 7.62
N LEU A 61 7.64 -1.27 8.89
CA LEU A 61 8.48 -0.72 9.97
C LEU A 61 9.97 -1.01 9.78
N HIS A 62 10.32 -2.15 9.18
CA HIS A 62 11.71 -2.44 8.81
C HIS A 62 12.22 -1.42 7.78
N TYR A 63 11.47 -1.18 6.71
CA TYR A 63 11.84 -0.21 5.69
C TYR A 63 11.75 1.23 6.19
N ALA A 64 10.86 1.55 7.12
CA ALA A 64 10.82 2.85 7.78
C ALA A 64 12.13 3.14 8.55
N ARG A 65 12.68 2.14 9.25
CA ARG A 65 13.99 2.29 9.92
C ARG A 65 15.10 2.51 8.90
N ILE A 66 15.13 1.74 7.81
CA ILE A 66 16.11 1.93 6.73
C ILE A 66 15.98 3.34 6.13
N ALA A 67 14.77 3.81 5.87
CA ALA A 67 14.52 5.15 5.34
C ALA A 67 15.10 6.24 6.26
N ALA A 68 14.84 6.12 7.57
CA ALA A 68 15.35 7.05 8.56
C ALA A 68 16.88 7.00 8.70
N GLU A 69 17.46 5.80 8.77
CA GLU A 69 18.91 5.60 9.00
C GLU A 69 19.76 5.97 7.79
N GLU A 70 19.25 5.71 6.58
CA GLU A 70 19.98 5.93 5.32
C GLU A 70 19.68 7.28 4.67
N GLY A 71 18.68 8.03 5.20
CA GLY A 71 18.32 9.36 4.71
C GLY A 71 17.51 9.35 3.42
N ALA A 72 16.61 8.39 3.24
CA ALA A 72 15.67 8.40 2.13
C ALA A 72 14.68 9.58 2.24
N ASP A 73 14.18 10.06 1.12
CA ASP A 73 13.25 11.19 1.05
C ASP A 73 11.79 10.73 1.12
N GLY A 74 11.50 9.49 0.75
CA GLY A 74 10.16 8.94 0.76
C GLY A 74 10.11 7.44 1.08
N LEU A 75 8.93 7.00 1.52
CA LEU A 75 8.61 5.60 1.77
C LEU A 75 7.15 5.32 1.38
N LEU A 76 6.92 4.32 0.54
CA LEU A 76 5.60 3.77 0.30
C LEU A 76 5.35 2.63 1.31
N ILE A 77 4.33 2.79 2.16
CA ILE A 77 4.02 1.84 3.25
C ILE A 77 3.29 0.59 2.79
N GLY A 78 2.87 0.57 1.54
CA GLY A 78 2.22 -0.55 0.85
C GLY A 78 1.94 -0.19 -0.59
N SER A 79 1.53 -1.16 -1.38
CA SER A 79 1.35 -0.99 -2.82
C SER A 79 0.39 -2.02 -3.40
N GLU A 80 -0.55 -1.56 -4.24
CA GLU A 80 -1.42 -2.38 -5.08
C GLU A 80 -2.10 -3.55 -4.34
N MET A 81 -2.55 -3.35 -3.12
CA MET A 81 -3.22 -4.39 -2.34
C MET A 81 -4.75 -4.33 -2.47
N ARG A 82 -5.22 -4.16 -3.71
CA ARG A 82 -6.63 -3.97 -4.05
C ARG A 82 -7.57 -4.96 -3.37
N GLY A 83 -7.24 -6.25 -3.39
CA GLY A 83 -8.09 -7.27 -2.78
C GLY A 83 -8.24 -7.08 -1.26
N LEU A 84 -7.17 -6.67 -0.56
CA LEU A 84 -7.23 -6.38 0.87
C LEU A 84 -8.02 -5.11 1.15
N THR A 85 -7.72 -4.02 0.44
CA THR A 85 -8.35 -2.72 0.68
C THR A 85 -9.82 -2.71 0.28
N TRP A 86 -10.25 -3.59 -0.64
CA TRP A 86 -11.65 -3.78 -1.01
C TRP A 86 -12.45 -4.67 -0.05
N THR A 87 -11.77 -5.46 0.81
CA THR A 87 -12.45 -6.34 1.76
C THR A 87 -13.25 -5.52 2.78
N ARG A 88 -14.55 -5.82 2.91
CA ARG A 88 -15.48 -5.12 3.80
C ARG A 88 -15.81 -5.95 5.02
N ASP A 89 -15.94 -5.31 6.16
CA ASP A 89 -16.48 -5.93 7.37
C ASP A 89 -18.02 -5.96 7.35
N ALA A 90 -18.62 -6.56 8.38
CA ALA A 90 -20.08 -6.68 8.50
C ALA A 90 -20.79 -5.32 8.70
N ALA A 91 -20.07 -4.28 9.11
CA ALA A 91 -20.60 -2.93 9.26
C ALA A 91 -20.43 -2.09 7.98
N GLY A 92 -19.79 -2.66 6.95
CA GLY A 92 -19.54 -1.99 5.68
C GLY A 92 -18.25 -1.18 5.65
N GLY A 93 -17.43 -1.25 6.69
CA GLY A 93 -16.10 -0.63 6.76
C GLY A 93 -15.03 -1.38 5.96
N PHE A 94 -13.86 -0.78 5.85
CA PHE A 94 -12.70 -1.34 5.13
C PHE A 94 -11.53 -1.56 6.12
N PRO A 95 -11.49 -2.70 6.83
CA PRO A 95 -10.55 -2.91 7.93
C PRO A 95 -9.08 -2.87 7.51
N ALA A 96 -8.74 -3.23 6.27
CA ALA A 96 -7.37 -3.07 5.77
C ALA A 96 -6.96 -1.60 5.65
N VAL A 97 -7.87 -0.72 5.27
CA VAL A 97 -7.63 0.73 5.20
C VAL A 97 -7.33 1.29 6.59
N ASP A 98 -8.09 0.86 7.61
CA ASP A 98 -7.83 1.24 9.00
C ASP A 98 -6.48 0.73 9.52
N GLN A 99 -6.08 -0.49 9.12
CA GLN A 99 -4.74 -1.01 9.41
C GLN A 99 -3.64 -0.18 8.73
N PHE A 100 -3.82 0.25 7.47
CA PHE A 100 -2.86 1.13 6.79
C PHE A 100 -2.76 2.51 7.44
N ARG A 101 -3.85 3.08 7.94
CA ARG A 101 -3.83 4.34 8.70
C ARG A 101 -3.04 4.19 9.99
N THR A 102 -3.25 3.11 10.72
CA THR A 102 -2.47 2.78 11.92
C THR A 102 -0.98 2.63 11.57
N LEU A 103 -0.69 1.92 10.48
CA LEU A 103 0.68 1.71 10.00
C LEU A 103 1.34 3.01 9.56
N ALA A 104 0.60 3.93 8.93
CA ALA A 104 1.09 5.26 8.55
C ALA A 104 1.56 6.05 9.79
N ALA A 105 0.78 6.05 10.87
CA ALA A 105 1.15 6.69 12.13
C ALA A 105 2.40 6.05 12.76
N GLU A 106 2.49 4.72 12.75
CA GLU A 106 3.66 3.99 13.25
C GLU A 106 4.92 4.26 12.42
N CYS A 107 4.81 4.26 11.09
CA CYS A 107 5.92 4.61 10.20
C CYS A 107 6.33 6.08 10.40
N ARG A 108 5.38 7.01 10.51
CA ARG A 108 5.65 8.42 10.79
C ARG A 108 6.44 8.62 12.09
N ALA A 109 6.10 7.87 13.13
CA ALA A 109 6.84 7.91 14.40
C ALA A 109 8.30 7.46 14.25
N VAL A 110 8.61 6.59 13.28
CA VAL A 110 9.96 6.12 12.99
C VAL A 110 10.73 7.09 12.10
N VAL A 111 10.12 7.53 10.98
CA VAL A 111 10.82 8.31 9.96
C VAL A 111 10.85 9.81 10.25
N GLY A 112 9.97 10.30 11.15
CA GLY A 112 9.82 11.73 11.41
C GLY A 112 9.18 12.51 10.25
N PRO A 113 9.14 13.83 10.34
CA PRO A 113 8.44 14.68 9.36
C PRO A 113 9.23 14.91 8.05
N GLY A 114 10.49 14.50 8.00
CA GLY A 114 11.37 14.77 6.85
C GLY A 114 11.28 13.72 5.74
N VAL A 115 10.58 12.61 5.94
CA VAL A 115 10.39 11.54 4.95
C VAL A 115 8.93 11.54 4.51
N ALA A 116 8.69 11.69 3.21
CA ALA A 116 7.34 11.63 2.68
C ALA A 116 6.78 10.21 2.74
N LEU A 117 5.56 10.05 3.25
CA LEU A 117 4.85 8.77 3.33
C LEU A 117 3.66 8.74 2.38
N SER A 118 3.49 7.61 1.70
CA SER A 118 2.29 7.34 0.90
C SER A 118 1.99 5.84 0.80
N TYR A 119 0.86 5.52 0.20
CA TYR A 119 0.47 4.20 -0.27
C TYR A 119 0.31 4.26 -1.80
N ALA A 120 0.94 3.35 -2.54
CA ALA A 120 0.82 3.31 -4.00
C ALA A 120 -0.37 2.43 -4.41
N ALA A 121 -1.49 3.04 -4.71
CA ALA A 121 -2.67 2.32 -5.17
C ALA A 121 -2.52 1.85 -6.63
N ASP A 122 -2.99 0.65 -6.94
CA ASP A 122 -3.19 0.23 -8.33
C ASP A 122 -4.16 1.18 -9.04
N TRP A 123 -3.95 1.43 -10.34
CA TRP A 123 -4.81 2.31 -11.11
C TRP A 123 -6.29 1.88 -11.10
N SER A 124 -6.56 0.57 -10.93
CA SER A 124 -7.91 0.04 -10.80
C SER A 124 -8.44 0.07 -9.36
N GLU A 125 -7.60 0.41 -8.38
CA GLU A 125 -7.93 0.51 -6.96
C GLU A 125 -8.27 1.94 -6.55
N TYR A 126 -7.49 2.92 -7.03
CA TYR A 126 -7.56 4.29 -6.55
C TYR A 126 -8.92 4.97 -6.79
N PHE A 127 -9.62 4.63 -7.87
CA PHE A 127 -10.92 5.22 -8.20
C PHE A 127 -12.09 4.59 -7.43
N GLY A 128 -11.83 3.68 -6.50
CA GLY A 128 -12.84 3.12 -5.62
C GLY A 128 -13.27 1.70 -5.95
N ARG A 129 -13.91 1.06 -4.97
CA ARG A 129 -14.56 -0.23 -5.13
C ARG A 129 -15.94 -0.03 -5.76
N GLN A 130 -16.19 -0.69 -6.88
CA GLN A 130 -17.52 -0.76 -7.49
C GLN A 130 -18.24 -2.01 -6.98
N ALA A 131 -19.34 -1.82 -6.28
CA ALA A 131 -20.16 -2.90 -5.75
C ALA A 131 -21.63 -2.48 -5.69
N GLU A 132 -22.54 -3.39 -6.07
CA GLU A 132 -23.99 -3.20 -5.94
C GLU A 132 -24.55 -1.92 -6.58
N GLY A 133 -23.89 -1.43 -7.64
CA GLY A 133 -24.28 -0.19 -8.33
C GLY A 133 -23.74 1.10 -7.67
N GLU A 134 -22.94 0.98 -6.64
CA GLU A 134 -22.27 2.10 -5.96
C GLU A 134 -20.78 2.13 -6.25
N VAL A 135 -20.18 3.31 -6.12
CA VAL A 135 -18.72 3.50 -6.09
C VAL A 135 -18.35 3.93 -4.69
N LEU A 136 -17.53 3.10 -4.01
CA LEU A 136 -17.09 3.33 -2.65
C LEU A 136 -15.64 3.79 -2.67
N PHE A 137 -15.39 5.04 -2.33
CA PHE A 137 -14.04 5.63 -2.26
C PHE A 137 -13.33 5.19 -0.97
N HIS A 138 -13.01 3.92 -0.90
CA HIS A 138 -12.51 3.24 0.30
C HIS A 138 -11.13 3.73 0.75
N LEU A 139 -10.31 4.29 -0.15
CA LEU A 139 -8.99 4.84 0.19
C LEU A 139 -9.03 6.29 0.69
N ASP A 140 -10.16 7.00 0.57
CA ASP A 140 -10.26 8.40 1.02
C ASP A 140 -9.83 8.59 2.49
N PRO A 141 -10.21 7.72 3.44
CA PRO A 141 -9.74 7.85 4.82
C PRO A 141 -8.22 7.71 4.98
N LEU A 142 -7.56 6.93 4.10
CA LEU A 142 -6.11 6.81 4.09
C LEU A 142 -5.45 8.05 3.47
N TRP A 143 -5.98 8.53 2.33
CA TRP A 143 -5.46 9.74 1.68
C TRP A 143 -5.62 10.99 2.53
N ALA A 144 -6.69 11.06 3.34
CA ALA A 144 -6.94 12.14 4.28
C ALA A 144 -6.21 11.99 5.62
N ASP A 145 -5.47 10.91 5.85
CA ASP A 145 -4.75 10.71 7.10
C ASP A 145 -3.58 11.69 7.22
N PRO A 146 -3.42 12.38 8.37
CA PRO A 146 -2.37 13.40 8.54
C PRO A 146 -0.93 12.84 8.47
N ASN A 147 -0.76 11.53 8.49
CA ASN A 147 0.55 10.89 8.33
C ASN A 147 0.87 10.54 6.87
N ILE A 148 -0.07 10.75 5.94
CA ILE A 148 0.13 10.57 4.50
C ILE A 148 0.35 11.93 3.86
N ASP A 149 1.41 12.06 3.07
CA ASP A 149 1.84 13.33 2.50
C ASP A 149 1.28 13.58 1.09
N HIS A 150 1.00 12.51 0.35
CA HIS A 150 0.50 12.61 -1.03
C HIS A 150 -0.22 11.33 -1.48
N VAL A 151 -1.01 11.43 -2.53
CA VAL A 151 -1.62 10.29 -3.22
C VAL A 151 -0.61 9.71 -4.21
N SER A 152 -0.35 8.40 -4.12
CA SER A 152 0.47 7.68 -5.09
C SER A 152 -0.37 6.67 -5.85
N ILE A 153 -0.16 6.59 -7.17
CA ILE A 153 -0.91 5.70 -8.05
C ILE A 153 0.08 4.98 -8.97
N ASP A 154 0.04 3.67 -8.97
CA ASP A 154 0.72 2.84 -9.96
C ASP A 154 -0.13 2.85 -11.24
N TRP A 155 0.26 3.72 -12.17
CA TRP A 155 -0.53 4.06 -13.33
C TRP A 155 0.00 3.37 -14.59
N TYR A 156 -0.78 2.45 -15.14
CA TYR A 156 -0.46 1.72 -16.38
C TYR A 156 -1.54 1.95 -17.45
N PRO A 157 -1.75 3.20 -17.92
CA PRO A 157 -2.77 3.46 -18.93
C PRO A 157 -2.38 2.82 -20.25
N PRO A 158 -3.31 2.16 -20.95
CA PRO A 158 -3.05 1.74 -22.31
C PRO A 158 -2.87 2.98 -23.19
N LEU A 159 -1.78 3.02 -23.96
CA LEU A 159 -1.49 4.11 -24.89
C LEU A 159 -2.16 3.90 -26.24
N THR A 160 -2.60 2.68 -26.53
CA THR A 160 -3.31 2.30 -27.76
C THR A 160 -4.35 1.24 -27.44
N ASP A 161 -5.29 1.05 -28.35
CA ASP A 161 -6.25 -0.06 -28.33
C ASP A 161 -5.77 -1.29 -29.13
N TRP A 162 -4.48 -1.30 -29.47
CA TRP A 162 -3.86 -2.42 -30.18
C TRP A 162 -4.07 -3.75 -29.44
N ARG A 163 -4.43 -4.78 -30.20
CA ARG A 163 -4.61 -6.15 -29.70
C ARG A 163 -3.70 -7.09 -30.49
N GLU A 164 -3.29 -8.17 -29.84
CA GLU A 164 -2.50 -9.21 -30.49
C GLU A 164 -3.25 -9.75 -31.71
N GLY A 165 -2.60 -9.73 -32.89
CA GLY A 165 -3.17 -10.13 -34.17
C GLY A 165 -3.78 -9.00 -35.01
N GLU A 166 -3.75 -7.76 -34.55
CA GLU A 166 -4.20 -6.56 -35.28
C GLU A 166 -3.00 -5.75 -35.83
N GLY A 167 -2.02 -6.42 -36.41
CA GLY A 167 -0.82 -5.79 -37.00
C GLY A 167 -0.73 -6.01 -38.50
#